data_73d201548104ed751b11626958526150
#
_entry.id   73d201548104ed751b11626958526150
#
_cell.length_a   1.000
_cell.length_b   1.000
_cell.length_c   1.000
_cell.angle_alpha   90.00
_cell.angle_beta   90.00
_cell.angle_gamma   90.00
#
_symmetry.space_group_name_H-M   'P 1'
#
loop_
_entity.id
_entity.type
_entity.pdbx_description
1 polymer ?
#
loop_
_entity_poly.entity_id
_entity_poly.type
_entity_poly.pdbx_seq_one_letter_code
_entity_poly.pdbx_strand_id
1 'polypeptide(L)'
;MSKSLVERRLTEVGERLKELRAELLLADEQLRHLADTADDARLRAMVSETPLAEREHRDAQRHADAMMRHQAQVRSDVERLERTQDELLDRLIAER
;
A
#
# COMPACT_ATOMS: atom_id res chain seq x y z
N MET A 1 25.85 14.90 -10.78
CA MET A 1 24.58 15.64 -10.65
C MET A 1 24.83 16.92 -9.85
N SER A 2 24.32 18.07 -10.27
CA SER A 2 24.52 19.32 -9.55
C SER A 2 23.75 19.35 -8.22
N LYS A 3 24.24 20.15 -7.26
CA LYS A 3 23.59 20.33 -5.96
C LYS A 3 22.13 20.78 -6.12
N SER A 4 21.89 21.76 -6.99
CA SER A 4 20.55 22.28 -7.28
C SER A 4 19.60 21.20 -7.82
N LEU A 5 20.10 20.32 -8.67
CA LEU A 5 19.33 19.22 -9.23
C LEU A 5 19.01 18.17 -8.15
N VAL A 6 19.97 17.87 -7.29
CA VAL A 6 19.78 16.96 -6.14
C VAL A 6 18.70 17.50 -5.20
N GLU A 7 18.78 18.78 -4.86
CA GLU A 7 17.80 19.44 -4.00
C GLU A 7 16.38 19.37 -4.59
N ARG A 8 16.26 19.64 -5.88
CA ARG A 8 14.97 19.57 -6.59
C ARG A 8 14.41 18.14 -6.55
N ARG A 9 15.27 17.17 -6.81
CA ARG A 9 14.90 15.76 -6.82
C ARG A 9 14.45 15.30 -5.42
N LEU A 10 15.15 15.76 -4.38
CA LEU A 10 14.78 15.47 -2.99
C LEU A 10 13.39 16.01 -2.65
N THR A 11 13.08 17.24 -3.11
CA THR A 11 11.74 17.83 -2.91
C THR A 11 10.67 16.99 -3.57
N GLU A 12 10.87 16.57 -4.82
CA GLU A 12 9.93 15.73 -5.56
C GLU A 12 9.70 14.38 -4.88
N VAL A 13 10.78 13.73 -4.48
CA VAL A 13 10.72 12.43 -3.78
C VAL A 13 9.99 12.58 -2.45
N GLY A 14 10.29 13.64 -1.69
CA GLY A 14 9.63 13.91 -0.42
C GLY A 14 8.13 14.10 -0.56
N GLU A 15 7.69 14.83 -1.57
CA GLU A 15 6.28 15.04 -1.86
C GLU A 15 5.60 13.73 -2.25
N ARG A 16 6.23 12.94 -3.12
CA ARG A 16 5.69 11.66 -3.54
C ARG A 16 5.60 10.67 -2.37
N LEU A 17 6.60 10.65 -1.49
CA LEU A 17 6.59 9.82 -0.29
C LEU A 17 5.41 10.17 0.62
N LYS A 18 5.15 11.47 0.79
CA LYS A 18 4.01 11.92 1.60
C LYS A 18 2.69 11.39 1.05
N GLU A 19 2.50 11.47 -0.28
CA GLU A 19 1.30 10.96 -0.95
C GLU A 19 1.16 9.45 -0.79
N LEU A 20 2.25 8.71 -1.01
CA LEU A 20 2.24 7.25 -0.92
C LEU A 20 2.02 6.77 0.52
N ARG A 21 2.57 7.45 1.52
CA ARG A 21 2.34 7.10 2.92
C ARG A 21 0.88 7.30 3.31
N ALA A 22 0.25 8.36 2.80
CA ALA A 22 -1.20 8.58 3.00
C ALA A 22 -2.02 7.48 2.32
N GLU A 23 -1.64 7.11 1.10
CA GLU A 23 -2.28 6.02 0.35
C GLU A 23 -2.13 4.67 1.07
N LEU A 24 -0.93 4.40 1.64
CA LEU A 24 -0.69 3.19 2.39
C LEU A 24 -1.57 3.11 3.65
N LEU A 25 -1.71 4.22 4.36
CA LEU A 25 -2.56 4.28 5.54
C LEU A 25 -4.02 3.98 5.18
N LEU A 26 -4.50 4.55 4.08
CA LEU A 26 -5.85 4.30 3.59
C LEU A 26 -6.02 2.84 3.17
N ALA A 27 -5.04 2.27 2.46
CA ALA A 27 -5.06 0.87 2.06
C ALA A 27 -5.08 -0.07 3.28
N ASP A 28 -4.33 0.25 4.34
CA ASP A 28 -4.35 -0.51 5.60
C ASP A 28 -5.76 -0.53 6.21
N GLU A 29 -6.44 0.61 6.24
CA GLU A 29 -7.79 0.73 6.78
C GLU A 29 -8.80 -0.05 5.92
N GLN A 30 -8.72 0.10 4.61
CA GLN A 30 -9.61 -0.59 3.67
C GLN A 30 -9.42 -2.10 3.72
N LEU A 31 -8.17 -2.57 3.82
CA LEU A 31 -7.87 -4.00 3.94
C LEU A 31 -8.47 -4.58 5.21
N ARG A 32 -8.35 -3.86 6.32
CA ARG A 32 -8.91 -4.31 7.60
C ARG A 32 -10.42 -4.51 7.50
N HIS A 33 -11.11 -3.55 6.89
CA HIS A 33 -12.55 -3.64 6.66
C HIS A 33 -12.92 -4.81 5.73
N LEU A 34 -12.21 -4.96 4.63
CA LEU A 34 -12.48 -6.02 3.65
C LEU A 34 -12.17 -7.41 4.22
N ALA A 35 -11.13 -7.53 5.04
CA ALA A 35 -10.80 -8.78 5.72
C ALA A 35 -11.90 -9.18 6.72
N ASP A 36 -12.41 -8.23 7.49
CA ASP A 36 -13.51 -8.47 8.41
C ASP A 36 -14.78 -8.91 7.66
N THR A 37 -15.08 -8.26 6.54
CA THR A 37 -16.21 -8.62 5.68
C THR A 37 -16.05 -10.05 5.15
N ALA A 38 -14.85 -10.43 4.71
CA ALA A 38 -14.57 -11.77 4.22
C ALA A 38 -14.71 -12.82 5.34
N ASP A 39 -14.25 -12.52 6.55
CA ASP A 39 -14.38 -13.43 7.70
C ASP A 39 -15.85 -13.63 8.06
N ASP A 40 -16.65 -12.57 8.07
CA ASP A 40 -18.09 -12.66 8.33
C ASP A 40 -18.79 -13.51 7.27
N ALA A 41 -18.45 -13.30 5.99
CA ALA A 41 -19.02 -14.07 4.89
C ALA A 41 -18.62 -15.54 4.97
N ARG A 42 -17.38 -15.84 5.40
CA ARG A 42 -16.92 -17.21 5.62
C ARG A 42 -17.74 -17.91 6.69
N LEU A 43 -17.97 -17.24 7.81
CA LEU A 43 -18.77 -17.79 8.90
C LEU A 43 -20.22 -18.07 8.47
N ARG A 44 -20.82 -17.13 7.71
CA ARG A 44 -22.18 -17.34 7.17
C ARG A 44 -22.24 -18.53 6.21
N ALA A 45 -21.22 -18.70 5.38
CA ALA A 45 -21.14 -19.82 4.45
C ALA A 45 -21.02 -21.16 5.18
N MET A 46 -20.25 -21.20 6.28
CA MET A 46 -20.11 -22.41 7.10
C MET A 46 -21.41 -22.80 7.79
N VAL A 47 -22.19 -21.83 8.23
CA VAL A 47 -23.45 -22.05 8.93
C VAL A 47 -24.60 -22.38 7.97
N SER A 48 -24.71 -21.59 6.89
CA SER A 48 -25.85 -21.69 5.95
C SER A 48 -25.71 -22.82 4.92
N GLU A 49 -24.49 -23.15 4.55
CA GLU A 49 -24.17 -24.18 3.53
C GLU A 49 -24.94 -24.01 2.20
N THR A 50 -25.22 -22.74 1.83
CA THR A 50 -25.93 -22.43 0.59
C THR A 50 -24.97 -21.99 -0.50
N PRO A 51 -25.29 -22.22 -1.80
CA PRO A 51 -24.48 -21.72 -2.90
C PRO A 51 -24.33 -20.20 -2.89
N LEU A 52 -25.37 -19.47 -2.48
CA LEU A 52 -25.32 -18.00 -2.39
C LEU A 52 -24.31 -17.55 -1.35
N ALA A 53 -24.36 -18.13 -0.14
CA ALA A 53 -23.43 -17.78 0.93
C ALA A 53 -21.98 -18.10 0.57
N GLU A 54 -21.75 -19.19 -0.12
CA GLU A 54 -20.41 -19.55 -0.61
C GLU A 54 -19.92 -18.58 -1.67
N ARG A 55 -20.79 -18.14 -2.57
CA ARG A 55 -20.46 -17.12 -3.58
C ARG A 55 -20.10 -15.81 -2.93
N GLU A 56 -20.88 -15.35 -1.95
CA GLU A 56 -20.61 -14.13 -1.20
C GLU A 56 -19.25 -14.19 -0.52
N HIS A 57 -18.91 -15.33 0.07
CA HIS A 57 -17.60 -15.54 0.68
C HIS A 57 -16.47 -15.44 -0.35
N ARG A 58 -16.60 -16.11 -1.50
CA ARG A 58 -15.57 -16.03 -2.55
C ARG A 58 -15.39 -14.62 -3.08
N ASP A 59 -16.49 -13.88 -3.25
CA ASP A 59 -16.44 -12.50 -3.75
C ASP A 59 -15.77 -11.58 -2.72
N ALA A 60 -16.13 -11.71 -1.44
CA ALA A 60 -15.52 -10.93 -0.36
C ALA A 60 -14.02 -11.23 -0.23
N GLN A 61 -13.64 -12.49 -0.35
CA GLN A 61 -12.23 -12.89 -0.30
C GLN A 61 -11.43 -12.33 -1.47
N ARG A 62 -12.00 -12.32 -2.68
CA ARG A 62 -11.33 -11.71 -3.84
C ARG A 62 -11.09 -10.22 -3.63
N HIS A 63 -12.05 -9.51 -3.05
CA HIS A 63 -11.89 -8.08 -2.76
C HIS A 63 -10.77 -7.85 -1.73
N ALA A 64 -10.73 -8.66 -0.68
CA ALA A 64 -9.68 -8.57 0.33
C ALA A 64 -8.30 -8.88 -0.27
N ASP A 65 -8.20 -9.91 -1.11
CA ASP A 65 -6.96 -10.30 -1.78
C ASP A 65 -6.46 -9.22 -2.73
N ALA A 66 -7.36 -8.58 -3.48
CA ALA A 66 -7.00 -7.47 -4.37
C ALA A 66 -6.46 -6.28 -3.58
N MET A 67 -7.08 -5.95 -2.46
CA MET A 67 -6.61 -4.86 -1.58
C MET A 67 -5.27 -5.20 -0.95
N MET A 68 -5.06 -6.46 -0.58
CA MET A 68 -3.77 -6.92 -0.04
C MET A 68 -2.64 -6.72 -1.04
N ARG A 69 -2.88 -7.05 -2.32
CA ARG A 69 -1.91 -6.82 -3.39
C ARG A 69 -1.64 -5.33 -3.60
N HIS A 70 -2.67 -4.50 -3.56
CA HIS A 70 -2.53 -3.05 -3.67
C HIS A 70 -1.70 -2.49 -2.51
N GLN A 71 -2.00 -2.89 -1.28
CA GLN A 71 -1.24 -2.50 -0.09
C GLN A 71 0.25 -2.87 -0.23
N ALA A 72 0.52 -4.09 -0.68
CA ALA A 72 1.90 -4.58 -0.87
C ALA A 72 2.63 -3.75 -1.92
N GLN A 73 1.96 -3.37 -3.01
CA GLN A 73 2.53 -2.54 -4.07
C GLN A 73 2.88 -1.14 -3.56
N VAL A 74 1.95 -0.51 -2.84
CA VAL A 74 2.18 0.84 -2.28
C VAL A 74 3.33 0.81 -1.28
N ARG A 75 3.38 -0.21 -0.41
CA ARG A 75 4.48 -0.37 0.55
C ARG A 75 5.83 -0.52 -0.16
N SER A 76 5.87 -1.32 -1.22
CA SER A 76 7.08 -1.50 -2.03
C SER A 76 7.54 -0.18 -2.66
N ASP A 77 6.59 0.61 -3.16
CA ASP A 77 6.89 1.92 -3.74
C ASP A 77 7.44 2.89 -2.69
N VAL A 78 6.90 2.89 -1.48
CA VAL A 78 7.41 3.69 -0.36
C VAL A 78 8.86 3.30 -0.05
N GLU A 79 9.13 2.02 0.11
CA GLU A 79 10.47 1.52 0.43
C GLU A 79 11.49 1.89 -0.65
N ARG A 80 11.11 1.78 -1.92
CA ARG A 80 11.95 2.15 -3.06
C ARG A 80 12.28 3.64 -3.04
N LEU A 81 11.30 4.50 -2.80
CA LEU A 81 11.53 5.95 -2.74
C LEU A 81 12.31 6.36 -1.50
N GLU A 82 12.16 5.66 -0.39
CA GLU A 82 12.99 5.89 0.80
C GLU A 82 14.46 5.61 0.50
N ARG A 83 14.77 4.54 -0.23
CA ARG A 83 16.14 4.25 -0.67
C ARG A 83 16.66 5.33 -1.61
N THR A 84 15.84 5.79 -2.54
CA THR A 84 16.21 6.89 -3.46
C THR A 84 16.50 8.17 -2.67
N GLN A 85 15.68 8.48 -1.67
CA GLN A 85 15.89 9.64 -0.79
C GLN A 85 17.23 9.55 -0.07
N ASP A 86 17.56 8.39 0.48
CA ASP A 86 18.83 8.18 1.17
C ASP A 86 20.02 8.37 0.23
N GLU A 87 19.95 7.85 -0.99
CA GLU A 87 20.99 8.02 -2.00
C GLU A 87 21.18 9.50 -2.37
N LEU A 88 20.08 10.23 -2.52
CA LEU A 88 20.13 11.67 -2.83
C LEU A 88 20.71 12.48 -1.68
N LEU A 89 20.37 12.14 -0.44
CA LEU A 89 20.93 12.78 0.76
C LEU A 89 22.44 12.55 0.85
N ASP A 90 22.89 11.33 0.55
CA ASP A 90 24.32 11.00 0.52
C ASP A 90 25.05 11.85 -0.53
N ARG A 91 24.47 12.03 -1.71
CA ARG A 91 25.04 12.88 -2.76
C ARG A 91 25.10 14.35 -2.32
N LEU A 92 24.06 14.84 -1.68
CA LEU A 92 24.01 16.22 -1.19
C LEU A 92 25.11 16.48 -0.16
N ILE A 93 25.36 15.52 0.72
CA ILE A 93 26.42 15.59 1.72
C ILE A 93 27.80 15.57 1.05
N ALA A 94 27.99 14.71 0.04
CA ALA A 94 29.25 14.58 -0.68
C ALA A 94 29.64 15.84 -1.48
N GLU A 95 28.66 16.64 -1.87
CA GLU A 95 28.87 17.86 -2.69
C GLU A 95 29.09 19.14 -1.87
N ARG A 96 29.23 19.04 -0.57
CA ARG A 96 29.53 20.18 0.32
C ARG A 96 30.94 20.72 0.17
#